data_01717a844cc212c59ffac748e6d57536
#
_entry.id   01717a844cc212c59ffac748e6d57536
#
_cell.length_a   1.000
_cell.length_b   1.000
_cell.length_c   1.000
_cell.angle_alpha   90.00
_cell.angle_beta   90.00
_cell.angle_gamma   90.00
#
_symmetry.space_group_name_H-M   'P 1'
#
loop_
_entity.id
_entity.type
_entity.pdbx_description
1 polymer ?
#
loop_
_entity_poly.entity_id
_entity_poly.type
_entity_poly.pdbx_seq_one_letter_code
_entity_poly.pdbx_strand_id
1 'polypeptide(L)'
;MTALAILVKFTIPDGAMDKFMEAAHHDAKHSMQDEPGCQQFRILVPDDKPNCVYFFEVYDDQSALDEHRKQPHYAVYSKVAKEIGVTRERVGLTLMNP
;
A
#
# COMPACT_ATOMS: atom_id res chain seq x y z
N MET A 1 -5.60 -22.32 3.58
CA MET A 1 -5.27 -21.49 2.41
C MET A 1 -4.20 -20.49 2.76
N THR A 2 -3.29 -20.27 1.84
CA THR A 2 -2.25 -19.28 2.00
C THR A 2 -2.75 -17.91 1.55
N ALA A 3 -2.39 -16.88 2.28
CA ALA A 3 -2.75 -15.51 1.93
C ALA A 3 -1.73 -14.95 0.94
N LEU A 4 -2.18 -14.00 0.14
CA LEU A 4 -1.35 -13.26 -0.80
C LEU A 4 -0.84 -12.00 -0.11
N ALA A 5 0.46 -11.77 -0.19
CA ALA A 5 1.07 -10.56 0.34
C ALA A 5 1.77 -9.78 -0.76
N ILE A 6 1.84 -8.47 -0.61
CA ILE A 6 2.66 -7.62 -1.48
C ILE A 6 3.50 -6.69 -0.63
N LEU A 7 4.73 -6.49 -1.06
CA LEU A 7 5.64 -5.51 -0.48
C LEU A 7 5.94 -4.49 -1.58
N VAL A 8 5.63 -3.24 -1.32
CA VAL A 8 5.85 -2.16 -2.28
C VAL A 8 6.83 -1.17 -1.69
N LYS A 9 7.90 -0.89 -2.41
CA LYS A 9 8.87 0.13 -2.05
C LYS A 9 8.61 1.37 -2.88
N PHE A 10 8.39 2.49 -2.20
CA PHE A 10 8.20 3.79 -2.85
C PHE A 10 9.42 4.67 -2.63
N THR A 11 9.82 5.37 -3.68
CA THR A 11 10.75 6.49 -3.57
C THR A 11 9.95 7.77 -3.78
N ILE A 12 9.97 8.65 -2.79
CA ILE A 12 9.15 9.85 -2.74
C ILE A 12 10.01 11.05 -3.13
N PRO A 13 9.60 11.89 -4.09
CA PRO A 13 10.33 13.11 -4.41
C PRO A 13 10.47 14.05 -3.22
N ASP A 14 11.55 14.81 -3.18
CA ASP A 14 11.78 15.77 -2.11
C ASP A 14 10.59 16.72 -1.93
N GLY A 15 10.19 16.93 -0.68
CA GLY A 15 9.10 17.83 -0.33
C GLY A 15 7.69 17.25 -0.47
N ALA A 16 7.56 16.02 -0.94
CA ALA A 16 6.24 15.40 -1.18
C ALA A 16 5.83 14.38 -0.12
N MET A 17 6.67 14.14 0.88
CA MET A 17 6.42 13.09 1.87
C MET A 17 5.12 13.29 2.65
N ASP A 18 4.82 14.50 3.11
CA ASP A 18 3.62 14.75 3.90
C ASP A 18 2.35 14.47 3.08
N LYS A 19 2.33 14.90 1.83
CA LYS A 19 1.19 14.66 0.95
C LYS A 19 1.04 13.18 0.64
N PHE A 20 2.15 12.49 0.41
CA PHE A 20 2.14 11.04 0.17
C PHE A 20 1.61 10.29 1.40
N MET A 21 2.12 10.62 2.59
CA MET A 21 1.74 9.93 3.83
C MET A 21 0.26 10.15 4.17
N GLU A 22 -0.28 11.32 3.90
CA GLU A 22 -1.72 11.57 4.09
C GLU A 22 -2.55 10.61 3.24
N ALA A 23 -2.22 10.48 1.96
CA ALA A 23 -2.91 9.56 1.06
C ALA A 23 -2.70 8.10 1.45
N ALA A 24 -1.49 7.75 1.87
CA ALA A 24 -1.14 6.39 2.31
C ALA A 24 -1.94 5.97 3.54
N HIS A 25 -2.02 6.84 4.54
CA HIS A 25 -2.80 6.55 5.75
C HIS A 25 -4.30 6.44 5.46
N HIS A 26 -4.80 7.27 4.57
CA HIS A 26 -6.21 7.20 4.13
C HIS A 26 -6.50 5.84 3.47
N ASP A 27 -5.62 5.41 2.56
CA ASP A 27 -5.77 4.13 1.87
C ASP A 27 -5.70 2.96 2.87
N ALA A 28 -4.70 2.95 3.75
CA ALA A 28 -4.54 1.91 4.75
C ALA A 28 -5.74 1.80 5.68
N LYS A 29 -6.23 2.93 6.19
CA LYS A 29 -7.39 2.97 7.09
C LYS A 29 -8.62 2.38 6.44
N HIS A 30 -8.96 2.84 5.24
CA HIS A 30 -10.17 2.38 4.55
C HIS A 30 -10.03 0.95 4.04
N SER A 31 -8.85 0.52 3.65
CA SER A 31 -8.62 -0.88 3.28
C SER A 31 -8.90 -1.81 4.43
N MET A 32 -8.40 -1.50 5.63
CA MET A 32 -8.62 -2.33 6.81
C MET A 32 -10.06 -2.24 7.31
N GLN A 33 -10.70 -1.09 7.21
CA GLN A 33 -12.04 -0.86 7.71
C GLN A 33 -13.13 -1.42 6.79
N ASP A 34 -12.97 -1.25 5.47
CA ASP A 34 -14.05 -1.44 4.51
C ASP A 34 -13.91 -2.69 3.64
N GLU A 35 -12.71 -3.30 3.60
CA GLU A 35 -12.47 -4.46 2.72
C GLU A 35 -12.35 -5.74 3.56
N PRO A 36 -13.34 -6.64 3.47
CA PRO A 36 -13.30 -7.88 4.26
C PRO A 36 -12.12 -8.80 3.90
N GLY A 37 -11.63 -8.72 2.67
CA GLY A 37 -10.49 -9.52 2.22
C GLY A 37 -9.12 -8.93 2.49
N CYS A 38 -9.04 -7.72 3.06
CA CYS A 38 -7.76 -7.12 3.43
C CYS A 38 -7.42 -7.49 4.87
N GLN A 39 -6.39 -8.31 5.05
CA GLN A 39 -5.97 -8.78 6.37
C GLN A 39 -5.03 -7.82 7.07
N GLN A 40 -4.11 -7.21 6.32
CA GLN A 40 -3.14 -6.25 6.83
C GLN A 40 -2.85 -5.19 5.78
N PHE A 41 -2.60 -3.99 6.26
CA PHE A 41 -2.07 -2.90 5.44
C PHE A 41 -1.17 -2.08 6.34
N ARG A 42 0.15 -2.27 6.22
CA ARG A 42 1.15 -1.63 7.07
C ARG A 42 1.98 -0.65 6.25
N ILE A 43 2.25 0.50 6.84
CA ILE A 43 3.12 1.52 6.28
C ILE A 43 4.40 1.52 7.09
N LEU A 44 5.53 1.30 6.42
CA LEU A 44 6.82 1.15 7.06
C LEU A 44 7.79 2.18 6.48
N VAL A 45 8.61 2.75 7.33
CA VAL A 45 9.62 3.73 6.89
C VAL A 45 10.98 3.25 7.36
N PRO A 46 11.97 3.11 6.47
CA PRO A 46 13.31 2.71 6.89
C PRO A 46 13.98 3.84 7.68
N ASP A 47 14.73 3.46 8.70
CA ASP A 47 15.35 4.43 9.62
C ASP A 47 16.42 5.30 8.95
N ASP A 48 17.04 4.79 7.90
CA ASP A 48 18.21 5.40 7.26
C ASP A 48 17.94 5.98 5.86
N LYS A 49 16.70 5.99 5.41
CA LYS A 49 16.33 6.46 4.05
C LYS A 49 15.13 7.40 4.12
N PRO A 50 15.36 8.72 4.14
CA PRO A 50 14.28 9.68 4.42
C PRO A 50 13.20 9.79 3.33
N ASN A 51 13.51 9.40 2.08
CA ASN A 51 12.55 9.52 0.97
C ASN A 51 11.96 8.17 0.56
N CYS A 52 12.03 7.17 1.43
CA CYS A 52 11.57 5.82 1.12
C CYS A 52 10.41 5.43 2.03
N VAL A 53 9.39 4.79 1.48
CA VAL A 53 8.25 4.24 2.24
C VAL A 53 7.95 2.86 1.70
N TYR A 54 7.62 1.93 2.60
CA TYR A 54 7.16 0.59 2.22
C TYR A 54 5.71 0.41 2.60
N PHE A 55 4.93 -0.24 1.73
CA PHE A 55 3.64 -0.82 2.10
C PHE A 55 3.80 -2.33 2.20
N PHE A 56 3.33 -2.91 3.28
CA PHE A 56 3.15 -4.34 3.41
C PHE A 56 1.66 -4.63 3.53
N GLU A 57 1.12 -5.34 2.53
CA GLU A 57 -0.32 -5.58 2.42
C GLU A 57 -0.56 -7.08 2.31
N VAL A 58 -1.58 -7.57 3.02
CA VAL A 58 -1.98 -8.98 2.97
C VAL A 58 -3.46 -9.07 2.64
N TYR A 59 -3.78 -9.86 1.64
CA TYR A 59 -5.14 -10.12 1.18
C TYR A 59 -5.44 -11.62 1.21
N ASP A 60 -6.72 -11.97 1.34
CA ASP A 60 -7.13 -13.38 1.37
C ASP A 60 -6.65 -14.13 0.13
N ASP A 61 -6.79 -13.50 -1.03
CA ASP A 61 -6.46 -14.08 -2.33
C ASP A 61 -6.35 -13.00 -3.41
N GLN A 62 -6.13 -13.39 -4.65
CA GLN A 62 -6.04 -12.48 -5.78
C GLN A 62 -7.35 -11.70 -6.00
N SER A 63 -8.49 -12.35 -5.77
CA SER A 63 -9.80 -11.70 -5.91
C SER A 63 -9.95 -10.52 -4.94
N ALA A 64 -9.49 -10.68 -3.70
CA ALA A 64 -9.51 -9.61 -2.69
C ALA A 64 -8.59 -8.44 -3.10
N LEU A 65 -7.44 -8.73 -3.67
CA LEU A 65 -6.55 -7.69 -4.19
C LEU A 65 -7.18 -6.96 -5.37
N ASP A 66 -7.84 -7.69 -6.27
CA ASP A 66 -8.54 -7.09 -7.40
C ASP A 66 -9.65 -6.16 -6.92
N GLU A 67 -10.41 -6.57 -5.90
CA GLU A 67 -11.45 -5.74 -5.28
C GLU A 67 -10.86 -4.48 -4.62
N HIS A 68 -9.70 -4.60 -3.96
CA HIS A 68 -8.99 -3.45 -3.39
C HIS A 68 -8.73 -2.38 -4.45
N ARG A 69 -8.28 -2.78 -5.62
CA ARG A 69 -7.94 -1.86 -6.71
C ARG A 69 -9.13 -1.16 -7.32
N LYS A 70 -10.35 -1.59 -7.02
CA LYS A 70 -11.60 -0.96 -7.47
C LYS A 70 -12.18 0.00 -6.46
N GLN A 71 -11.60 0.10 -5.26
CA GLN A 71 -12.14 0.91 -4.18
C GLN A 71 -11.87 2.40 -4.37
N PRO A 72 -12.79 3.28 -3.88
CA PRO A 72 -12.57 4.72 -3.97
C PRO A 72 -11.29 5.18 -3.27
N HIS A 73 -10.95 4.57 -2.13
CA HIS A 73 -9.74 4.93 -1.40
C HIS A 73 -8.46 4.57 -2.15
N TYR A 74 -8.49 3.49 -2.95
CA TYR A 74 -7.38 3.17 -3.83
C TYR A 74 -7.22 4.21 -4.93
N ALA A 75 -8.34 4.67 -5.51
CA ALA A 75 -8.33 5.70 -6.55
C ALA A 75 -7.74 7.02 -6.01
N VAL A 76 -8.09 7.41 -4.79
CA VAL A 76 -7.55 8.61 -4.14
C VAL A 76 -6.03 8.49 -3.97
N TYR A 77 -5.56 7.37 -3.41
CA TYR A 77 -4.13 7.11 -3.24
C TYR A 77 -3.41 7.14 -4.60
N SER A 78 -3.94 6.42 -5.58
CA SER A 78 -3.31 6.30 -6.90
C SER A 78 -3.17 7.65 -7.60
N LYS A 79 -4.19 8.50 -7.50
CA LYS A 79 -4.17 9.84 -8.06
C LYS A 79 -3.06 10.69 -7.43
N VAL A 80 -2.97 10.69 -6.10
CA VAL A 80 -1.96 11.46 -5.37
C VAL A 80 -0.56 10.95 -5.71
N ALA A 81 -0.36 9.63 -5.69
CA ALA A 81 0.93 9.02 -6.02
C ALA A 81 1.40 9.42 -7.43
N LYS A 82 0.48 9.41 -8.39
CA LYS A 82 0.77 9.81 -9.77
C LYS A 82 1.10 11.30 -9.88
N GLU A 83 0.33 12.16 -9.21
CA GLU A 83 0.56 13.61 -9.21
C GLU A 83 1.91 13.98 -8.60
N ILE A 84 2.29 13.30 -7.51
CA ILE A 84 3.59 13.50 -6.84
C ILE A 84 4.73 12.99 -7.72
N GLY A 85 4.49 11.95 -8.51
CA GLY A 85 5.53 11.32 -9.32
C GLY A 85 6.40 10.34 -8.55
N VAL A 86 5.79 9.55 -7.64
CA VAL A 86 6.53 8.52 -6.92
C VAL A 86 6.99 7.43 -7.88
N THR A 87 8.13 6.82 -7.58
CA THR A 87 8.55 5.57 -8.23
C THR A 87 8.31 4.43 -7.27
N ARG A 88 7.97 3.25 -7.80
CA ARG A 88 7.69 2.10 -6.96
C ARG A 88 8.22 0.81 -7.54
N GLU A 89 8.60 -0.09 -6.63
CA GLU A 89 8.99 -1.46 -6.93
C GLU A 89 8.10 -2.39 -6.11
N ARG A 90 7.57 -3.42 -6.73
CA ARG A 90 6.61 -4.33 -6.09
C ARG A 90 7.12 -5.75 -6.13
N VAL A 91 6.98 -6.45 -4.99
CA VAL A 91 7.26 -7.88 -4.88
C VAL A 91 5.99 -8.59 -4.43
N GLY A 92 5.55 -9.59 -5.21
CA GLY A 92 4.48 -10.48 -4.80
C GLY A 92 5.03 -11.60 -3.92
N LEU A 93 4.33 -11.88 -2.82
CA LEU A 93 4.76 -12.84 -1.80
C LEU A 93 3.59 -13.74 -1.42
N THR A 94 3.91 -14.93 -0.93
CA THR A 94 2.91 -15.81 -0.33
C THR A 94 3.15 -15.84 1.17
N LEU A 95 2.13 -15.53 1.95
CA LEU A 95 2.22 -15.60 3.41
C LEU A 95 2.10 -17.06 3.84
N MET A 96 3.18 -17.64 4.32
CA MET A 96 3.28 -19.07 4.62
C MET A 96 2.75 -19.41 6.03
N ASN A 97 2.80 -18.48 6.95
CA ASN A 97 2.37 -18.69 8.35
C ASN A 97 1.43 -17.56 8.80
N PRO A 98 0.18 -17.58 8.38
CA PRO A 98 -0.78 -16.51 8.71
C PRO A 98 -1.13 -16.39 10.21
#